data_bf9d2431907a5d3534cde73dd35b5707
#
_entry.id   bf9d2431907a5d3534cde73dd35b5707
#
_cell.length_a   1.000
_cell.length_b   1.000
_cell.length_c   1.000
_cell.angle_alpha   90.00
_cell.angle_beta   90.00
_cell.angle_gamma   90.00
#
_symmetry.space_group_name_H-M   'P 1'
#
loop_
_entity.id
_entity.type
_entity.pdbx_description
1 polymer ?
#
loop_
_entity_poly.entity_id
_entity_poly.type
_entity_poly.pdbx_seq_one_letter_code
_entity_poly.pdbx_strand_id
1 'polypeptide(L)'
;MLKSRLLLSFLFLFTYSTVFSQNLVVQKPESNVPAPVSAAFAKKFPTSEPVWFSDYQGKYNQQLVYEGRFMYKNRNSSVIYEANGNLLAIVARVDQKELPKKILAYMNEKFSSFPIRDAALVTAQNNETTYEVGIIINETYVIKVFSEEGDFIKSIIG
;
A
#
# COMPACT_ATOMS: atom_id res chain seq x y z
N MET A 1 -14.59 -10.68 -27.69
CA MET A 1 -13.21 -10.71 -27.22
C MET A 1 -13.16 -10.06 -25.86
N LEU A 2 -13.13 -10.88 -24.81
CA LEU A 2 -13.11 -10.42 -23.42
C LEU A 2 -11.70 -9.98 -23.08
N LYS A 3 -11.46 -8.67 -22.97
CA LYS A 3 -10.17 -8.14 -22.50
C LYS A 3 -10.09 -8.46 -21.01
N SER A 4 -9.28 -9.46 -20.68
CA SER A 4 -8.88 -9.76 -19.31
C SER A 4 -8.19 -8.52 -18.73
N ARG A 5 -8.89 -7.75 -17.90
CA ARG A 5 -8.32 -6.69 -17.09
C ARG A 5 -7.55 -7.36 -15.95
N LEU A 6 -6.25 -7.45 -16.11
CA LEU A 6 -5.34 -7.85 -15.06
C LEU A 6 -5.33 -6.73 -14.01
N LEU A 7 -6.22 -6.83 -13.02
CA LEU A 7 -6.16 -5.99 -11.81
C LEU A 7 -4.91 -6.40 -11.02
N LEU A 8 -3.86 -5.61 -11.17
CA LEU A 8 -2.64 -5.75 -10.36
C LEU A 8 -2.99 -5.37 -8.93
N SER A 9 -3.21 -6.40 -8.09
CA SER A 9 -3.41 -6.21 -6.65
C SER A 9 -2.05 -5.93 -6.02
N PHE A 10 -1.80 -4.69 -5.63
CA PHE A 10 -0.65 -4.35 -4.82
C PHE A 10 -0.92 -4.76 -3.37
N LEU A 11 -0.19 -5.75 -2.91
CA LEU A 11 -0.18 -6.16 -1.52
C LEU A 11 0.77 -5.24 -0.75
N PHE A 12 0.21 -4.23 -0.07
CA PHE A 12 0.99 -3.38 0.82
C PHE A 12 1.10 -4.05 2.19
N LEU A 13 2.23 -4.71 2.43
CA LEU A 13 2.61 -5.12 3.78
C LEU A 13 3.17 -3.91 4.53
N PHE A 14 2.29 -3.11 5.15
CA PHE A 14 2.72 -2.24 6.23
C PHE A 14 3.00 -3.12 7.45
N THR A 15 4.24 -3.60 7.58
CA THR A 15 4.68 -4.25 8.82
C THR A 15 4.82 -3.21 9.92
N TYR A 16 3.71 -2.90 10.60
CA TYR A 16 3.80 -2.25 11.91
C TYR A 16 4.14 -3.31 12.94
N SER A 17 5.33 -3.18 13.51
CA SER A 17 5.80 -3.93 14.65
C SER A 17 4.92 -3.63 15.86
N THR A 18 3.86 -4.43 16.07
CA THR A 18 3.34 -4.63 17.41
C THR A 18 4.23 -5.68 18.06
N VAL A 19 4.79 -5.35 19.21
CA VAL A 19 5.64 -6.20 20.03
C VAL A 19 4.90 -7.50 20.36
N PHE A 20 5.10 -8.52 19.53
CA PHE A 20 5.00 -9.90 19.91
C PHE A 20 6.31 -10.56 19.46
N SER A 21 7.03 -11.07 20.43
CA SER A 21 8.29 -11.78 20.31
C SER A 21 8.19 -12.94 19.31
N GLN A 22 8.47 -12.69 18.04
CA GLN A 22 8.91 -13.69 17.06
C GLN A 22 9.56 -12.93 15.90
N ASN A 23 10.87 -13.10 15.75
CA ASN A 23 11.75 -12.70 14.64
C ASN A 23 11.23 -11.57 13.75
N LEU A 24 11.30 -10.34 14.27
CA LEU A 24 11.12 -9.12 13.47
C LEU A 24 12.21 -9.12 12.39
N VAL A 25 11.83 -9.46 11.18
CA VAL A 25 12.63 -9.10 10.01
C VAL A 25 12.54 -7.58 9.90
N VAL A 26 13.46 -6.90 10.58
CA VAL A 26 13.62 -5.45 10.43
C VAL A 26 14.06 -5.22 8.99
N GLN A 27 13.15 -4.73 8.17
CA GLN A 27 13.46 -4.38 6.78
C GLN A 27 14.57 -3.32 6.81
N LYS A 28 15.76 -3.69 6.32
CA LYS A 28 16.89 -2.77 6.26
C LYS A 28 16.67 -1.78 5.10
N PRO A 29 16.91 -0.48 5.31
CA PRO A 29 16.86 0.48 4.22
C PRO A 29 17.78 0.07 3.06
N GLU A 30 17.28 0.22 1.85
CA GLU A 30 18.03 -0.08 0.63
C GLU A 30 18.97 1.08 0.30
N SER A 31 20.26 0.78 0.15
CA SER A 31 21.27 1.77 -0.20
C SER A 31 21.57 1.85 -1.70
N ASN A 32 21.24 0.79 -2.46
CA ASN A 32 21.52 0.66 -3.88
C ASN A 32 20.26 0.79 -4.73
N VAL A 33 19.66 1.98 -4.71
CA VAL A 33 18.47 2.26 -5.52
C VAL A 33 18.89 2.54 -6.96
N PRO A 34 18.26 1.90 -7.96
CA PRO A 34 18.56 2.16 -9.36
C PRO A 34 18.41 3.65 -9.74
N ALA A 35 19.34 4.17 -10.53
CA ALA A 35 19.29 5.56 -10.98
C ALA A 35 17.97 5.97 -11.66
N PRO A 36 17.30 5.12 -12.49
CA PRO A 36 15.99 5.44 -13.05
C PRO A 36 14.91 5.65 -11.98
N VAL A 37 14.93 4.87 -10.88
CA VAL A 37 13.99 4.99 -9.77
C VAL A 37 14.19 6.32 -9.04
N SER A 38 15.44 6.62 -8.65
CA SER A 38 15.78 7.88 -7.96
C SER A 38 15.44 9.10 -8.80
N ALA A 39 15.72 9.06 -10.11
CA ALA A 39 15.40 10.14 -11.04
C ALA A 39 13.88 10.33 -11.21
N ALA A 40 13.13 9.23 -11.34
CA ALA A 40 11.67 9.28 -11.45
C ALA A 40 11.03 9.87 -10.19
N PHE A 41 11.53 9.47 -9.01
CA PHE A 41 11.09 10.02 -7.73
C PHE A 41 11.38 11.52 -7.62
N ALA A 42 12.63 11.94 -7.85
CA ALA A 42 13.04 13.34 -7.75
C ALA A 42 12.25 14.25 -8.70
N LYS A 43 11.93 13.75 -9.91
CA LYS A 43 11.08 14.48 -10.86
C LYS A 43 9.66 14.71 -10.35
N LYS A 44 9.08 13.71 -9.66
CA LYS A 44 7.69 13.74 -9.19
C LYS A 44 7.54 14.41 -7.83
N PHE A 45 8.54 14.28 -6.97
CA PHE A 45 8.55 14.76 -5.58
C PHE A 45 9.85 15.54 -5.27
N PRO A 46 10.08 16.68 -5.93
CA PRO A 46 11.39 17.37 -5.93
C PRO A 46 11.82 17.90 -4.56
N THR A 47 10.89 18.02 -3.61
CA THR A 47 11.16 18.53 -2.25
C THR A 47 11.09 17.46 -1.17
N SER A 48 11.03 16.20 -1.55
CA SER A 48 10.88 15.08 -0.62
C SER A 48 12.13 14.19 -0.64
N GLU A 49 12.49 13.67 0.53
CA GLU A 49 13.57 12.71 0.70
C GLU A 49 13.00 11.37 1.18
N PRO A 50 13.07 10.31 0.36
CA PRO A 50 12.52 9.01 0.73
C PRO A 50 13.56 8.16 1.47
N VAL A 51 13.06 7.31 2.37
CA VAL A 51 13.79 6.12 2.82
C VAL A 51 13.37 4.95 1.93
N TRP A 52 14.34 4.34 1.27
CA TRP A 52 14.09 3.27 0.32
C TRP A 52 14.10 1.89 0.94
N PHE A 53 13.28 1.03 0.39
CA PHE A 53 13.23 -0.40 0.67
C PHE A 53 13.07 -1.15 -0.65
N SER A 54 13.55 -2.39 -0.70
CA SER A 54 13.32 -3.28 -1.84
C SER A 54 12.55 -4.52 -1.39
N ASP A 55 11.67 -5.01 -2.23
CA ASP A 55 10.88 -6.21 -1.99
C ASP A 55 10.53 -6.90 -3.30
N TYR A 56 10.17 -8.19 -3.20
CA TYR A 56 9.73 -8.98 -4.34
C TYR A 56 8.22 -9.12 -4.30
N GLN A 57 7.56 -8.73 -5.37
CA GLN A 57 6.11 -8.80 -5.53
C GLN A 57 5.68 -9.78 -6.63
N GLY A 58 4.38 -10.11 -6.62
CA GLY A 58 3.77 -11.02 -7.58
C GLY A 58 3.64 -12.45 -7.06
N LYS A 59 2.84 -13.26 -7.78
CA LYS A 59 2.43 -14.62 -7.35
C LYS A 59 3.58 -15.56 -6.95
N TYR A 60 4.80 -15.30 -7.45
CA TYR A 60 5.99 -16.12 -7.19
C TYR A 60 7.20 -15.27 -6.80
N ASN A 61 6.98 -14.06 -6.24
CA ASN A 61 8.05 -13.12 -5.89
C ASN A 61 9.01 -12.85 -7.08
N GLN A 62 8.45 -12.64 -8.26
CA GLN A 62 9.23 -12.54 -9.50
C GLN A 62 9.60 -11.11 -9.88
N GLN A 63 8.94 -10.12 -9.30
CA GLN A 63 9.14 -8.73 -9.65
C GLN A 63 9.78 -7.98 -8.49
N LEU A 64 11.04 -7.56 -8.66
CA LEU A 64 11.71 -6.68 -7.72
C LEU A 64 11.13 -5.26 -7.84
N VAL A 65 10.68 -4.70 -6.74
CA VAL A 65 10.15 -3.35 -6.63
C VAL A 65 10.91 -2.55 -5.58
N TYR A 66 10.87 -1.22 -5.72
CA TYR A 66 11.48 -0.27 -4.81
C TYR A 66 10.38 0.60 -4.21
N GLU A 67 10.26 0.54 -2.89
CA GLU A 67 9.35 1.38 -2.11
C GLU A 67 10.11 2.56 -1.51
N GLY A 68 9.75 3.78 -1.87
CA GLY A 68 10.24 4.99 -1.23
C GLY A 68 9.22 5.50 -0.22
N ARG A 69 9.55 5.50 1.08
CA ARG A 69 8.71 6.03 2.16
C ARG A 69 9.13 7.44 2.52
N PHE A 70 8.18 8.36 2.58
CA PHE A 70 8.44 9.78 2.82
C PHE A 70 7.20 10.51 3.38
N MET A 71 7.42 11.72 3.86
CA MET A 71 6.30 12.62 4.22
C MET A 71 5.89 13.44 3.02
N TYR A 72 4.62 13.35 2.63
CA TYR A 72 4.05 14.18 1.58
C TYR A 72 2.78 14.86 2.05
N LYS A 73 2.74 16.20 1.98
CA LYS A 73 1.60 17.00 2.47
C LYS A 73 1.16 16.62 3.88
N ASN A 74 2.13 16.46 4.79
CA ASN A 74 1.94 16.07 6.19
C ASN A 74 1.30 14.67 6.39
N ARG A 75 1.43 13.78 5.38
CA ARG A 75 0.98 12.38 5.47
C ARG A 75 2.14 11.43 5.23
N ASN A 76 2.19 10.37 6.01
CA ASN A 76 3.05 9.25 5.69
C ASN A 76 2.60 8.67 4.36
N SER A 77 3.49 8.68 3.40
CA SER A 77 3.24 8.23 2.03
C SER A 77 4.34 7.30 1.58
N SER A 78 4.02 6.46 0.62
CA SER A 78 5.03 5.70 -0.10
C SER A 78 4.72 5.66 -1.59
N VAL A 79 5.77 5.40 -2.35
CA VAL A 79 5.69 5.17 -3.80
C VAL A 79 6.36 3.87 -4.12
N ILE A 80 5.85 3.17 -5.12
CA ILE A 80 6.42 1.91 -5.58
C ILE A 80 6.82 2.06 -7.03
N TYR A 81 8.05 1.67 -7.30
CA TYR A 81 8.63 1.68 -8.63
C TYR A 81 9.16 0.30 -9.02
N GLU A 82 9.10 0.00 -10.31
CA GLU A 82 9.95 -1.03 -10.93
C GLU A 82 11.39 -0.51 -11.02
N ALA A 83 12.36 -1.42 -11.18
CA ALA A 83 13.78 -1.08 -11.30
C ALA A 83 14.11 -0.12 -12.48
N ASN A 84 13.26 -0.09 -13.50
CA ASN A 84 13.38 0.82 -14.66
C ASN A 84 12.86 2.25 -14.38
N GLY A 85 12.33 2.52 -13.18
CA GLY A 85 11.74 3.81 -12.79
C GLY A 85 10.26 3.96 -13.15
N ASN A 86 9.59 2.89 -13.56
CA ASN A 86 8.16 2.88 -13.83
C ASN A 86 7.39 2.96 -12.52
N LEU A 87 6.56 3.99 -12.33
CA LEU A 87 5.74 4.15 -11.13
C LEU A 87 4.56 3.16 -11.18
N LEU A 88 4.47 2.31 -10.18
CA LEU A 88 3.39 1.33 -10.05
C LEU A 88 2.24 1.83 -9.19
N ALA A 89 2.55 2.46 -8.05
CA ALA A 89 1.53 2.99 -7.15
C ALA A 89 2.07 4.13 -6.27
N ILE A 90 1.14 4.98 -5.84
CA ILE A 90 1.33 5.95 -4.77
C ILE A 90 0.37 5.56 -3.66
N VAL A 91 0.88 5.50 -2.43
CA VAL A 91 0.10 5.17 -1.24
C VAL A 91 0.18 6.33 -0.27
N ALA A 92 -0.98 6.80 0.15
CA ALA A 92 -1.08 7.83 1.18
C ALA A 92 -1.87 7.27 2.36
N ARG A 93 -1.27 7.28 3.55
CA ARG A 93 -1.98 6.90 4.77
C ARG A 93 -3.11 7.89 5.04
N VAL A 94 -4.27 7.37 5.40
CA VAL A 94 -5.44 8.17 5.80
C VAL A 94 -5.89 7.79 7.21
N ASP A 95 -6.39 8.77 7.95
CA ASP A 95 -6.99 8.49 9.25
C ASP A 95 -8.36 7.81 9.05
N GLN A 96 -8.75 6.96 9.98
CA GLN A 96 -10.06 6.29 9.93
C GLN A 96 -11.23 7.29 9.76
N LYS A 97 -11.16 8.46 10.40
CA LYS A 97 -12.18 9.52 10.29
C LYS A 97 -12.31 10.15 8.90
N GLU A 98 -11.29 9.98 8.06
CA GLU A 98 -11.25 10.51 6.69
C GLU A 98 -11.79 9.50 5.66
N LEU A 99 -12.03 8.25 6.09
CA LEU A 99 -12.62 7.24 5.22
C LEU A 99 -14.05 7.64 4.80
N PRO A 100 -14.46 7.35 3.58
CA PRO A 100 -15.84 7.50 3.13
C PRO A 100 -16.82 6.84 4.09
N LYS A 101 -17.95 7.50 4.36
CA LYS A 101 -18.99 6.97 5.26
C LYS A 101 -19.46 5.58 4.87
N LYS A 102 -19.48 5.28 3.58
CA LYS A 102 -19.88 3.97 3.04
C LYS A 102 -18.92 2.86 3.47
N ILE A 103 -17.61 3.13 3.46
CA ILE A 103 -16.60 2.20 3.98
C ILE A 103 -16.78 1.98 5.48
N LEU A 104 -16.94 3.07 6.25
CA LEU A 104 -17.16 2.97 7.70
C LEU A 104 -18.43 2.17 8.02
N ALA A 105 -19.52 2.39 7.29
CA ALA A 105 -20.76 1.64 7.46
C ALA A 105 -20.57 0.14 7.16
N TYR A 106 -19.89 -0.19 6.06
CA TYR A 106 -19.57 -1.58 5.69
C TYR A 106 -18.71 -2.25 6.77
N MET A 107 -17.65 -1.57 7.22
CA MET A 107 -16.76 -2.12 8.24
C MET A 107 -17.49 -2.33 9.57
N ASN A 108 -18.34 -1.40 9.98
CA ASN A 108 -19.12 -1.53 11.20
C ASN A 108 -20.19 -2.64 11.11
N GLU A 109 -20.82 -2.81 9.96
CA GLU A 109 -21.83 -3.87 9.75
C GLU A 109 -21.21 -5.26 9.73
N LYS A 110 -20.12 -5.44 8.99
CA LYS A 110 -19.53 -6.76 8.71
C LYS A 110 -18.38 -7.15 9.64
N PHE A 111 -17.69 -6.16 10.22
CA PHE A 111 -16.43 -6.34 10.93
C PHE A 111 -16.36 -5.53 12.23
N SER A 112 -17.51 -5.29 12.90
CA SER A 112 -17.59 -4.49 14.15
C SER A 112 -16.67 -4.98 15.27
N SER A 113 -16.40 -6.28 15.33
CA SER A 113 -15.50 -6.89 16.33
C SER A 113 -14.00 -6.75 16.00
N PHE A 114 -13.66 -6.21 14.82
CA PHE A 114 -12.29 -6.09 14.34
C PHE A 114 -11.96 -4.61 14.10
N PRO A 115 -11.20 -3.98 15.01
CA PRO A 115 -10.86 -2.57 14.85
C PRO A 115 -10.00 -2.35 13.60
N ILE A 116 -10.25 -1.25 12.90
CA ILE A 116 -9.39 -0.80 11.81
C ILE A 116 -8.01 -0.48 12.39
N ARG A 117 -6.97 -1.13 11.87
CA ARG A 117 -5.58 -0.93 12.27
C ARG A 117 -4.92 0.19 11.51
N ASP A 118 -5.19 0.24 10.21
CA ASP A 118 -4.67 1.27 9.32
C ASP A 118 -5.60 1.42 8.11
N ALA A 119 -5.42 2.52 7.39
CA ALA A 119 -6.09 2.78 6.15
C ALA A 119 -5.19 3.59 5.22
N ALA A 120 -5.31 3.33 3.93
CA ALA A 120 -4.56 4.03 2.90
C ALA A 120 -5.42 4.32 1.67
N LEU A 121 -5.10 5.42 1.01
CA LEU A 121 -5.53 5.73 -0.33
C LEU A 121 -4.43 5.28 -1.30
N VAL A 122 -4.75 4.38 -2.20
CA VAL A 122 -3.81 3.82 -3.18
C VAL A 122 -4.19 4.29 -4.57
N THR A 123 -3.27 4.98 -5.24
CA THR A 123 -3.42 5.39 -6.64
C THR A 123 -2.49 4.54 -7.49
N ALA A 124 -3.05 3.70 -8.33
CA ALA A 124 -2.29 2.84 -9.25
C ALA A 124 -1.75 3.60 -10.47
N GLN A 125 -0.88 2.96 -11.24
CA GLN A 125 -0.27 3.52 -12.46
C GLN A 125 -1.30 4.02 -13.48
N ASN A 126 -2.45 3.37 -13.58
CA ASN A 126 -3.55 3.76 -14.47
C ASN A 126 -4.43 4.90 -13.91
N ASN A 127 -4.00 5.55 -12.82
CA ASN A 127 -4.74 6.55 -12.03
C ASN A 127 -6.02 6.01 -11.37
N GLU A 128 -6.23 4.71 -11.34
CA GLU A 128 -7.32 4.13 -10.57
C GLU A 128 -7.01 4.26 -9.08
N THR A 129 -7.98 4.76 -8.32
CA THR A 129 -7.83 5.01 -6.89
C THR A 129 -8.70 4.07 -6.09
N THR A 130 -8.14 3.49 -5.04
CA THR A 130 -8.83 2.59 -4.11
C THR A 130 -8.51 2.95 -2.66
N TYR A 131 -9.42 2.62 -1.74
CA TYR A 131 -9.13 2.60 -0.31
C TYR A 131 -8.76 1.19 0.11
N GLU A 132 -7.69 1.08 0.86
CA GLU A 132 -7.28 -0.16 1.51
C GLU A 132 -7.39 -0.01 3.02
N VAL A 133 -8.14 -0.93 3.67
CA VAL A 133 -8.43 -0.90 5.10
C VAL A 133 -7.94 -2.19 5.74
N GLY A 134 -6.96 -2.08 6.62
CA GLY A 134 -6.34 -3.20 7.33
C GLY A 134 -7.06 -3.53 8.63
N ILE A 135 -7.34 -4.82 8.84
CA ILE A 135 -7.87 -5.40 10.09
C ILE A 135 -7.14 -6.71 10.39
N ILE A 136 -7.25 -7.17 11.65
CA ILE A 136 -6.73 -8.49 12.03
C ILE A 136 -7.90 -9.40 12.33
N ILE A 137 -8.00 -10.53 11.63
CA ILE A 137 -8.99 -11.59 11.84
C ILE A 137 -8.25 -12.87 12.18
N ASN A 138 -8.49 -13.44 13.37
CA ASN A 138 -7.85 -14.68 13.81
C ASN A 138 -6.32 -14.67 13.59
N GLU A 139 -5.67 -13.62 14.10
CA GLU A 139 -4.21 -13.38 13.99
C GLU A 139 -3.70 -13.15 12.57
N THR A 140 -4.57 -13.15 11.57
CA THR A 140 -4.23 -12.90 10.18
C THR A 140 -4.53 -11.46 9.81
N TYR A 141 -3.56 -10.78 9.21
CA TYR A 141 -3.76 -9.44 8.67
C TYR A 141 -4.53 -9.53 7.36
N VAL A 142 -5.63 -8.81 7.28
CA VAL A 142 -6.53 -8.81 6.11
C VAL A 142 -6.77 -7.38 5.65
N ILE A 143 -6.56 -7.13 4.37
CA ILE A 143 -6.84 -5.85 3.72
C ILE A 143 -8.19 -5.94 3.01
N LYS A 144 -9.10 -5.04 3.32
CA LYS A 144 -10.35 -4.83 2.60
C LYS A 144 -10.15 -3.71 1.60
N VAL A 145 -10.36 -3.99 0.32
CA VAL A 145 -10.19 -3.04 -0.78
C VAL A 145 -11.54 -2.51 -1.22
N PHE A 146 -11.64 -1.19 -1.34
CA PHE A 146 -12.85 -0.48 -1.73
C PHE A 146 -12.55 0.45 -2.91
N SER A 147 -13.55 0.73 -3.73
CA SER A 147 -13.46 1.76 -4.78
C SER A 147 -13.35 3.16 -4.16
N GLU A 148 -13.08 4.16 -4.99
CA GLU A 148 -13.07 5.56 -4.58
C GLU A 148 -14.43 5.99 -4.00
N GLU A 149 -15.55 5.43 -4.50
CA GLU A 149 -16.93 5.67 -4.01
C GLU A 149 -17.26 4.88 -2.73
N GLY A 150 -16.35 4.01 -2.28
CA GLY A 150 -16.49 3.20 -1.06
C GLY A 150 -17.21 1.87 -1.25
N ASP A 151 -17.32 1.38 -2.50
CA ASP A 151 -17.85 0.04 -2.77
C ASP A 151 -16.80 -1.02 -2.49
N PHE A 152 -17.19 -2.10 -1.79
CA PHE A 152 -16.30 -3.23 -1.52
C PHE A 152 -15.94 -3.95 -2.83
N ILE A 153 -14.64 -4.14 -3.05
CA ILE A 153 -14.11 -4.82 -4.24
C ILE A 153 -13.67 -6.24 -3.88
N LYS A 154 -12.77 -6.37 -2.89
CA LYS A 154 -12.17 -7.66 -2.51
C LYS A 154 -11.51 -7.63 -1.15
N SER A 155 -11.14 -8.83 -0.66
CA SER A 155 -10.22 -9.00 0.47
C SER A 155 -8.90 -9.59 -0.01
N ILE A 156 -7.81 -9.13 0.61
CA ILE A 156 -6.45 -9.64 0.39
C ILE A 156 -5.97 -10.13 1.75
N ILE A 157 -5.38 -11.32 1.80
CA ILE A 157 -4.73 -11.87 2.97
C ILE A 157 -3.25 -11.50 2.87
N GLY A 158 -2.74 -10.84 3.91
CA GLY A 158 -1.33 -10.45 4.04
C GLY A 158 -0.45 -11.57 4.58
#